data_d8a135610235dce6dce609f4f0fe4bc0
#
_entry.id   d8a135610235dce6dce609f4f0fe4bc0
#
_cell.length_a   1.000
_cell.length_b   1.000
_cell.length_c   1.000
_cell.angle_alpha   90.00
_cell.angle_beta   90.00
_cell.angle_gamma   90.00
#
_symmetry.space_group_name_H-M   'P 1'
#
loop_
_entity.id
_entity.type
_entity.pdbx_description
1 polymer ?
#
loop_
_entity_poly.entity_id
_entity_poly.type
_entity_poly.pdbx_seq_one_letter_code
_entity_poly.pdbx_strand_id
1 'polypeptide(L)'
;MTEKPLILITNDDSIVAPGIRFLIEIANEFGEVWVVAPDGPQSGKGHAISLDVSLRCSEVHSEGPQNEFKVTGTPADCVKLAVNKILPRRPDLILSGINHGSNASVNVIYSGTMAAAVEGALERIPAIGFSLCEFSWEASFEAGRQHIRTIIQQVILRGMPQGVCLNVNVPEAAKAPYRGIRVCRMAIGNWVEEFDARIDPFGRPYYWLTGKFENYDHSDDTDIAALDQGYISVVPITVDLTAHRALATLNQWDFEEKK
;
A
#
# COMPACT_ATOMS: atom_id res chain seq x y z
N MET A 1 -11.24 -26.83 16.92
CA MET A 1 -10.43 -25.59 17.13
C MET A 1 -10.42 -24.90 15.78
N THR A 2 -10.91 -23.68 15.68
CA THR A 2 -10.80 -22.89 14.45
C THR A 2 -9.31 -22.64 14.20
N GLU A 3 -8.85 -22.95 13.00
CA GLU A 3 -7.47 -22.71 12.57
C GLU A 3 -7.15 -21.21 12.70
N LYS A 4 -5.94 -20.88 13.16
CA LYS A 4 -5.54 -19.46 13.27
C LYS A 4 -5.49 -18.84 11.87
N PRO A 5 -5.87 -17.56 11.70
CA PRO A 5 -5.72 -16.86 10.43
C PRO A 5 -4.27 -16.93 9.93
N LEU A 6 -4.07 -17.20 8.65
CA LEU A 6 -2.79 -17.08 7.96
C LEU A 6 -2.67 -15.67 7.40
N ILE A 7 -1.66 -14.94 7.82
CA ILE A 7 -1.45 -13.54 7.44
C ILE A 7 -0.16 -13.43 6.62
N LEU A 8 -0.30 -12.95 5.38
CA LEU A 8 0.85 -12.59 4.54
C LEU A 8 1.21 -11.12 4.79
N ILE A 9 2.50 -10.85 5.02
CA ILE A 9 3.04 -9.50 5.15
C ILE A 9 4.07 -9.21 4.06
N THR A 10 3.99 -8.02 3.50
CA THR A 10 4.95 -7.48 2.52
C THR A 10 5.12 -5.97 2.69
N ASN A 11 5.98 -5.34 1.90
CA ASN A 11 6.15 -3.87 1.82
C ASN A 11 6.89 -3.49 0.54
N ASP A 12 7.21 -2.21 0.35
CA ASP A 12 8.09 -1.69 -0.70
C ASP A 12 9.39 -1.05 -0.19
N ASP A 13 9.56 -0.90 1.13
CA ASP A 13 10.78 -0.35 1.73
C ASP A 13 11.89 -1.40 1.97
N SER A 14 11.62 -2.66 1.79
CA SER A 14 12.40 -3.87 2.00
C SER A 14 12.06 -4.63 3.29
N ILE A 15 12.44 -5.92 3.32
CA ILE A 15 12.17 -6.83 4.45
C ILE A 15 12.78 -6.37 5.78
N VAL A 16 13.83 -5.53 5.75
CA VAL A 16 14.52 -5.04 6.95
C VAL A 16 14.01 -3.68 7.44
N ALA A 17 13.07 -3.06 6.73
CA ALA A 17 12.57 -1.73 7.07
C ALA A 17 11.86 -1.70 8.44
N PRO A 18 11.98 -0.61 9.22
CA PRO A 18 11.34 -0.51 10.53
C PRO A 18 9.82 -0.69 10.49
N GLY A 19 9.16 -0.17 9.45
CA GLY A 19 7.70 -0.26 9.30
C GLY A 19 7.18 -1.68 9.17
N ILE A 20 7.84 -2.55 8.39
CA ILE A 20 7.42 -3.95 8.28
C ILE A 20 7.68 -4.70 9.57
N ARG A 21 8.79 -4.43 10.26
CA ARG A 21 9.09 -5.04 11.57
C ARG A 21 7.99 -4.73 12.59
N PHE A 22 7.57 -3.48 12.66
CA PHE A 22 6.47 -3.04 13.52
C PHE A 22 5.13 -3.71 13.14
N LEU A 23 4.84 -3.84 11.85
CA LEU A 23 3.61 -4.50 11.38
C LEU A 23 3.59 -6.00 11.71
N ILE A 24 4.75 -6.68 11.63
CA ILE A 24 4.92 -8.08 12.02
C ILE A 24 4.59 -8.29 13.50
N GLU A 25 5.07 -7.42 14.38
CA GLU A 25 4.76 -7.49 15.82
C GLU A 25 3.25 -7.48 16.06
N ILE A 26 2.54 -6.55 15.41
CA ILE A 26 1.08 -6.44 15.54
C ILE A 26 0.39 -7.67 14.96
N ALA A 27 0.80 -8.12 13.79
CA ALA A 27 0.14 -9.22 13.09
C ALA A 27 0.27 -10.57 13.84
N ASN A 28 1.40 -10.80 14.51
CA ASN A 28 1.63 -11.99 15.34
C ASN A 28 0.61 -12.15 16.50
N GLU A 29 -0.08 -11.07 16.87
CA GLU A 29 -1.16 -11.14 17.86
C GLU A 29 -2.43 -11.81 17.30
N PHE A 30 -2.62 -11.80 15.97
CA PHE A 30 -3.86 -12.22 15.32
C PHE A 30 -3.79 -13.58 14.63
N GLY A 31 -2.61 -14.02 14.20
CA GLY A 31 -2.53 -15.23 13.40
C GLY A 31 -1.15 -15.83 13.22
N GLU A 32 -1.05 -16.76 12.29
CA GLU A 32 0.20 -17.28 11.76
C GLU A 32 0.72 -16.31 10.70
N VAL A 33 1.94 -15.81 10.88
CA VAL A 33 2.51 -14.77 10.03
C VAL A 33 3.56 -15.35 9.08
N TRP A 34 3.42 -15.01 7.81
CA TRP A 34 4.40 -15.25 6.76
C TRP A 34 4.79 -13.93 6.12
N VAL A 35 6.07 -13.65 6.06
CA VAL A 35 6.63 -12.43 5.48
C VAL A 35 7.27 -12.80 4.15
N VAL A 36 6.80 -12.19 3.07
CA VAL A 36 7.43 -12.30 1.75
C VAL A 36 7.58 -10.90 1.20
N ALA A 37 8.79 -10.35 1.24
CA ALA A 37 9.03 -8.95 0.97
C ALA A 37 10.28 -8.74 0.08
N PRO A 38 10.38 -7.60 -0.62
CA PRO A 38 11.54 -7.27 -1.43
C PRO A 38 12.83 -7.27 -0.61
N ASP A 39 13.94 -7.69 -1.23
CA ASP A 39 15.27 -7.67 -0.63
C ASP A 39 15.89 -6.26 -0.60
N GLY A 40 15.30 -5.31 -1.33
CA GLY A 40 15.70 -3.89 -1.37
C GLY A 40 14.53 -2.97 -1.68
N PRO A 41 14.71 -1.64 -1.54
CA PRO A 41 13.65 -0.66 -1.77
C PRO A 41 13.07 -0.70 -3.19
N GLN A 42 11.74 -0.57 -3.29
CA GLN A 42 10.95 -0.58 -4.52
C GLN A 42 10.05 0.65 -4.66
N SER A 43 10.36 1.73 -3.95
CA SER A 43 9.55 2.96 -3.92
C SER A 43 9.28 3.52 -5.31
N GLY A 44 8.07 4.03 -5.54
CA GLY A 44 7.67 4.67 -6.79
C GLY A 44 7.45 3.72 -7.98
N LYS A 45 7.50 2.40 -7.79
CA LYS A 45 7.30 1.43 -8.88
C LYS A 45 5.82 1.14 -9.17
N GLY A 46 4.90 1.63 -8.36
CA GLY A 46 3.48 1.34 -8.52
C GLY A 46 3.21 -0.17 -8.60
N HIS A 47 2.25 -0.58 -9.43
CA HIS A 47 1.87 -1.99 -9.62
C HIS A 47 2.70 -2.69 -10.74
N ALA A 48 4.02 -2.48 -10.74
CA ALA A 48 4.91 -3.15 -11.67
C ALA A 48 5.09 -4.63 -11.30
N ILE A 49 5.21 -5.49 -12.32
CA ILE A 49 5.55 -6.91 -12.20
C ILE A 49 6.78 -7.24 -13.03
N SER A 50 7.55 -8.23 -12.60
CA SER A 50 8.80 -8.65 -13.28
C SER A 50 8.50 -9.73 -14.30
N LEU A 51 8.52 -9.36 -15.60
CA LEU A 51 8.30 -10.30 -16.72
C LEU A 51 9.61 -10.76 -17.37
N ASP A 52 10.61 -9.88 -17.43
CA ASP A 52 11.83 -10.10 -18.21
C ASP A 52 13.01 -10.63 -17.36
N VAL A 53 12.82 -10.76 -16.04
CA VAL A 53 13.84 -11.24 -15.11
C VAL A 53 13.28 -12.32 -14.20
N SER A 54 14.13 -13.29 -13.83
CA SER A 54 13.73 -14.32 -12.87
C SER A 54 13.73 -13.78 -11.44
N LEU A 55 12.70 -14.13 -10.68
CA LEU A 55 12.63 -13.85 -9.25
C LEU A 55 13.48 -14.87 -8.47
N ARG A 56 14.28 -14.38 -7.55
CA ARG A 56 14.99 -15.20 -6.57
C ARG A 56 14.34 -15.01 -5.22
N CYS A 57 14.09 -16.13 -4.54
CA CYS A 57 13.50 -16.15 -3.20
C CYS A 57 14.47 -16.88 -2.27
N SER A 58 14.72 -16.32 -1.10
CA SER A 58 15.57 -16.91 -0.07
C SER A 58 14.92 -16.76 1.29
N GLU A 59 14.93 -17.81 2.07
CA GLU A 59 14.53 -17.78 3.48
C GLU A 59 15.46 -16.88 4.28
N VAL A 60 14.91 -16.14 5.22
CA VAL A 60 15.64 -15.26 6.14
C VAL A 60 15.47 -15.79 7.53
N HIS A 61 16.56 -15.86 8.29
CA HIS A 61 16.46 -16.26 9.69
C HIS A 61 15.66 -15.24 10.48
N SER A 62 14.61 -15.69 11.14
CA SER A 62 13.73 -14.87 11.98
C SER A 62 13.98 -15.17 13.45
N GLU A 63 14.04 -14.13 14.28
CA GLU A 63 14.09 -14.28 15.74
C GLU A 63 12.69 -14.48 16.36
N GLY A 64 11.64 -14.31 15.57
CA GLY A 64 10.23 -14.41 15.97
C GLY A 64 9.56 -15.70 15.49
N PRO A 65 8.25 -15.85 15.75
CA PRO A 65 7.49 -17.03 15.35
C PRO A 65 7.11 -17.07 13.86
N GLN A 66 7.33 -16.01 13.11
CA GLN A 66 6.98 -15.88 11.71
C GLN A 66 7.98 -16.53 10.77
N ASN A 67 7.52 -16.97 9.58
CA ASN A 67 8.36 -17.40 8.48
C ASN A 67 8.69 -16.21 7.58
N GLU A 68 9.95 -16.01 7.23
CA GLU A 68 10.39 -14.84 6.46
C GLU A 68 11.14 -15.21 5.19
N PHE A 69 10.78 -14.59 4.08
CA PHE A 69 11.39 -14.78 2.77
C PHE A 69 11.65 -13.41 2.10
N LYS A 70 12.86 -13.22 1.59
CA LYS A 70 13.21 -12.07 0.75
C LYS A 70 13.18 -12.43 -0.72
N VAL A 71 12.72 -11.51 -1.56
CA VAL A 71 12.53 -11.71 -3.00
C VAL A 71 13.17 -10.58 -3.79
N THR A 72 13.85 -10.91 -4.90
CA THR A 72 14.39 -9.92 -5.84
C THR A 72 13.31 -9.38 -6.78
N GLY A 73 12.20 -8.90 -6.25
CA GLY A 73 11.04 -8.46 -7.03
C GLY A 73 10.32 -7.27 -6.43
N THR A 74 9.24 -6.87 -7.08
CA THR A 74 8.35 -5.83 -6.60
C THR A 74 7.45 -6.35 -5.48
N PRO A 75 6.75 -5.48 -4.73
CA PRO A 75 5.74 -5.92 -3.76
C PRO A 75 4.62 -6.77 -4.38
N ALA A 76 4.18 -6.45 -5.59
CA ALA A 76 3.21 -7.27 -6.33
C ALA A 76 3.77 -8.66 -6.66
N ASP A 77 5.03 -8.75 -7.11
CA ASP A 77 5.71 -10.03 -7.34
C ASP A 77 5.77 -10.87 -6.04
N CYS A 78 6.06 -10.22 -4.91
CA CYS A 78 6.11 -10.89 -3.60
C CYS A 78 4.75 -11.52 -3.25
N VAL A 79 3.65 -10.81 -3.43
CA VAL A 79 2.30 -11.34 -3.19
C VAL A 79 2.01 -12.50 -4.13
N LYS A 80 2.25 -12.34 -5.44
CA LYS A 80 2.02 -13.41 -6.45
C LYS A 80 2.83 -14.66 -6.12
N LEU A 81 4.10 -14.50 -5.81
CA LEU A 81 4.98 -15.61 -5.49
C LEU A 81 4.57 -16.29 -4.18
N ALA A 82 4.23 -15.51 -3.16
CA ALA A 82 3.78 -16.02 -1.87
C ALA A 82 2.54 -16.89 -2.02
N VAL A 83 1.48 -16.35 -2.63
CA VAL A 83 0.18 -17.03 -2.77
C VAL A 83 0.29 -18.30 -3.61
N ASN A 84 1.15 -18.31 -4.64
CA ASN A 84 1.21 -19.40 -5.60
C ASN A 84 2.26 -20.46 -5.27
N LYS A 85 3.31 -20.15 -4.49
CA LYS A 85 4.48 -21.05 -4.35
C LYS A 85 5.03 -21.21 -2.93
N ILE A 86 4.91 -20.21 -2.08
CA ILE A 86 5.61 -20.20 -0.78
C ILE A 86 4.69 -20.62 0.36
N LEU A 87 3.48 -20.05 0.40
CA LEU A 87 2.54 -20.28 1.49
C LEU A 87 2.00 -21.71 1.50
N PRO A 88 1.79 -22.33 2.68
CA PRO A 88 1.23 -23.67 2.78
C PRO A 88 -0.24 -23.76 2.37
N ARG A 89 -0.95 -22.65 2.46
CA ARG A 89 -2.35 -22.47 2.02
C ARG A 89 -2.58 -21.02 1.65
N ARG A 90 -3.76 -20.74 1.07
CA ARG A 90 -4.20 -19.38 0.76
C ARG A 90 -4.27 -18.54 2.04
N PRO A 91 -3.71 -17.32 2.09
CA PRO A 91 -3.77 -16.48 3.27
C PRO A 91 -5.19 -15.92 3.46
N ASP A 92 -5.54 -15.68 4.72
CA ASP A 92 -6.83 -15.09 5.09
C ASP A 92 -6.79 -13.57 5.04
N LEU A 93 -5.57 -12.99 5.11
CA LEU A 93 -5.34 -11.55 5.10
C LEU A 93 -3.95 -11.24 4.52
N ILE A 94 -3.87 -10.16 3.76
CA ILE A 94 -2.61 -9.57 3.29
C ILE A 94 -2.44 -8.19 3.94
N LEU A 95 -1.29 -7.95 4.55
CA LEU A 95 -0.90 -6.66 5.11
C LEU A 95 0.34 -6.15 4.36
N SER A 96 0.29 -4.92 3.88
CA SER A 96 1.42 -4.29 3.21
C SER A 96 1.84 -3.01 3.93
N GLY A 97 3.13 -2.88 4.21
CA GLY A 97 3.69 -1.69 4.87
C GLY A 97 4.46 -2.02 6.16
N ILE A 98 4.61 -1.09 7.10
CA ILE A 98 4.07 0.28 7.06
C ILE A 98 5.05 1.15 6.26
N ASN A 99 4.55 1.80 5.22
CA ASN A 99 5.34 2.67 4.36
C ASN A 99 5.79 3.94 5.08
N HIS A 100 7.01 4.40 4.81
CA HIS A 100 7.48 5.73 5.18
C HIS A 100 7.04 6.76 4.13
N GLY A 101 6.08 7.60 4.47
CA GLY A 101 5.45 8.57 3.58
C GLY A 101 4.00 8.23 3.24
N SER A 102 3.23 9.27 2.96
CA SER A 102 1.79 9.18 2.68
C SER A 102 1.50 8.56 1.32
N ASN A 103 0.53 7.66 1.27
CA ASN A 103 -0.09 7.13 0.06
C ASN A 103 -1.52 7.64 -0.13
N ALA A 104 -1.87 8.78 0.49
CA ALA A 104 -3.16 9.43 0.31
C ALA A 104 -3.28 10.10 -1.06
N SER A 105 -4.52 10.37 -1.51
CA SER A 105 -4.82 10.97 -2.80
C SER A 105 -4.20 10.18 -3.97
N VAL A 106 -3.72 10.86 -4.99
CA VAL A 106 -3.12 10.27 -6.21
C VAL A 106 -1.88 9.40 -5.92
N ASN A 107 -1.23 9.55 -4.76
CA ASN A 107 -0.06 8.76 -4.40
C ASN A 107 -0.35 7.25 -4.37
N VAL A 108 -1.60 6.85 -4.17
CA VAL A 108 -2.02 5.45 -4.25
C VAL A 108 -1.62 4.77 -5.57
N ILE A 109 -1.57 5.53 -6.68
CA ILE A 109 -1.24 5.01 -8.02
C ILE A 109 0.25 4.65 -8.13
N TYR A 110 1.12 5.41 -7.46
CA TYR A 110 2.58 5.25 -7.52
C TYR A 110 3.12 4.31 -6.43
N SER A 111 2.29 3.94 -5.47
CA SER A 111 2.67 3.21 -4.26
C SER A 111 2.90 1.71 -4.50
N GLY A 112 4.10 1.22 -4.18
CA GLY A 112 4.39 -0.21 -4.11
C GLY A 112 3.65 -0.90 -2.95
N THR A 113 3.51 -0.23 -1.80
CA THR A 113 2.70 -0.70 -0.67
C THR A 113 1.26 -0.97 -1.09
N MET A 114 0.64 -0.02 -1.80
CA MET A 114 -0.72 -0.19 -2.28
C MET A 114 -0.84 -1.20 -3.40
N ALA A 115 0.18 -1.30 -4.26
CA ALA A 115 0.24 -2.33 -5.29
C ALA A 115 0.12 -3.75 -4.72
N ALA A 116 0.80 -4.04 -3.63
CA ALA A 116 0.67 -5.33 -2.95
C ALA A 116 -0.75 -5.56 -2.39
N ALA A 117 -1.37 -4.54 -1.81
CA ALA A 117 -2.75 -4.63 -1.34
C ALA A 117 -3.75 -4.83 -2.49
N VAL A 118 -3.56 -4.12 -3.61
CA VAL A 118 -4.36 -4.28 -4.83
C VAL A 118 -4.16 -5.68 -5.42
N GLU A 119 -2.93 -6.22 -5.43
CA GLU A 119 -2.67 -7.60 -5.88
C GLU A 119 -3.44 -8.61 -5.00
N GLY A 120 -3.46 -8.39 -3.68
CA GLY A 120 -4.29 -9.18 -2.76
C GLY A 120 -5.78 -9.14 -3.11
N ALA A 121 -6.31 -7.97 -3.43
CA ALA A 121 -7.70 -7.81 -3.85
C ALA A 121 -8.00 -8.50 -5.20
N LEU A 122 -7.05 -8.49 -6.16
CA LEU A 122 -7.13 -9.26 -7.41
C LEU A 122 -7.19 -10.77 -7.14
N GLU A 123 -6.41 -11.24 -6.19
CA GLU A 123 -6.45 -12.61 -5.68
C GLU A 123 -7.68 -12.91 -4.82
N ARG A 124 -8.61 -11.94 -4.65
CA ARG A 124 -9.80 -12.06 -3.79
C ARG A 124 -9.48 -12.39 -2.33
N ILE A 125 -8.37 -11.84 -1.83
CA ILE A 125 -7.93 -11.95 -0.44
C ILE A 125 -8.13 -10.58 0.19
N PRO A 126 -8.72 -10.47 1.39
CA PRO A 126 -8.73 -9.22 2.15
C PRO A 126 -7.33 -8.64 2.25
N ALA A 127 -7.15 -7.36 1.91
CA ALA A 127 -5.84 -6.75 1.88
C ALA A 127 -5.86 -5.30 2.38
N ILE A 128 -4.80 -4.91 3.11
CA ILE A 128 -4.66 -3.57 3.68
C ILE A 128 -3.25 -3.06 3.40
N GLY A 129 -3.14 -1.87 2.81
CA GLY A 129 -1.90 -1.11 2.75
C GLY A 129 -1.86 -0.05 3.85
N PHE A 130 -0.79 -0.04 4.64
CA PHE A 130 -0.56 0.91 5.72
C PHE A 130 0.58 1.86 5.38
N SER A 131 0.40 3.14 5.67
CA SER A 131 1.39 4.20 5.48
C SER A 131 1.39 5.15 6.66
N LEU A 132 2.58 5.62 7.06
CA LEU A 132 2.76 6.71 7.99
C LEU A 132 3.10 7.98 7.21
N CYS A 133 2.41 9.08 7.46
CA CYS A 133 2.62 10.36 6.77
C CYS A 133 3.92 11.07 7.21
N GLU A 134 4.98 10.31 7.42
CA GLU A 134 6.30 10.78 7.82
C GLU A 134 7.38 10.02 7.05
N PHE A 135 8.32 10.75 6.42
CA PHE A 135 9.37 10.16 5.58
C PHE A 135 10.62 9.76 6.35
N SER A 136 10.77 10.19 7.61
CA SER A 136 11.94 9.87 8.41
C SER A 136 12.06 8.37 8.64
N TRP A 137 13.26 7.83 8.39
CA TRP A 137 13.57 6.43 8.72
C TRP A 137 13.54 6.15 10.23
N GLU A 138 13.63 7.20 11.05
CA GLU A 138 13.57 7.15 12.51
C GLU A 138 12.14 7.40 13.04
N ALA A 139 11.15 7.48 12.14
CA ALA A 139 9.76 7.74 12.50
C ALA A 139 9.23 6.65 13.44
N SER A 140 8.47 7.07 14.46
CA SER A 140 7.82 6.16 15.40
C SER A 140 6.42 5.78 14.91
N PHE A 141 6.15 4.49 14.80
CA PHE A 141 4.82 3.95 14.47
C PHE A 141 3.93 3.75 15.70
N GLU A 142 4.49 3.91 16.92
CA GLU A 142 3.85 3.50 18.17
C GLU A 142 2.51 4.22 18.43
N ALA A 143 2.42 5.50 18.08
CA ALA A 143 1.18 6.27 18.26
C ALA A 143 -0.01 5.69 17.46
N GLY A 144 0.25 4.98 16.36
CA GLY A 144 -0.75 4.32 15.52
C GLY A 144 -1.11 2.89 15.93
N ARG A 145 -0.33 2.24 16.80
CA ARG A 145 -0.44 0.80 17.14
C ARG A 145 -1.87 0.35 17.42
N GLN A 146 -2.54 0.99 18.35
CA GLN A 146 -3.89 0.59 18.74
C GLN A 146 -4.92 0.73 17.61
N HIS A 147 -4.79 1.74 16.76
CA HIS A 147 -5.69 1.96 15.65
C HIS A 147 -5.45 0.93 14.52
N ILE A 148 -4.17 0.63 14.22
CA ILE A 148 -3.78 -0.41 13.27
C ILE A 148 -4.33 -1.77 13.73
N ARG A 149 -4.16 -2.13 15.01
CA ARG A 149 -4.75 -3.34 15.61
C ARG A 149 -6.26 -3.39 15.42
N THR A 150 -6.94 -2.28 15.69
CA THR A 150 -8.41 -2.19 15.53
C THR A 150 -8.83 -2.42 14.08
N ILE A 151 -8.13 -1.84 13.10
CA ILE A 151 -8.44 -2.02 11.67
C ILE A 151 -8.24 -3.49 11.26
N ILE A 152 -7.10 -4.09 11.60
CA ILE A 152 -6.80 -5.50 11.32
C ILE A 152 -7.87 -6.41 11.94
N GLN A 153 -8.20 -6.20 13.21
CA GLN A 153 -9.23 -6.97 13.91
C GLN A 153 -10.60 -6.88 13.21
N GLN A 154 -11.02 -5.68 12.80
CA GLN A 154 -12.31 -5.50 12.12
C GLN A 154 -12.33 -6.22 10.77
N VAL A 155 -11.24 -6.19 10.00
CA VAL A 155 -11.16 -6.91 8.72
C VAL A 155 -11.19 -8.43 8.93
N ILE A 156 -10.48 -8.95 9.91
CA ILE A 156 -10.53 -10.40 10.25
C ILE A 156 -11.94 -10.83 10.66
N LEU A 157 -12.62 -10.02 11.48
CA LEU A 157 -13.95 -10.38 12.02
C LEU A 157 -15.07 -10.25 10.98
N ARG A 158 -14.99 -9.28 10.08
CA ARG A 158 -16.09 -8.92 9.16
C ARG A 158 -15.85 -9.32 7.72
N GLY A 159 -14.60 -9.61 7.35
CA GLY A 159 -14.19 -9.75 5.95
C GLY A 159 -14.23 -8.42 5.20
N MET A 160 -14.05 -8.50 3.89
CA MET A 160 -14.10 -7.35 2.97
C MET A 160 -14.89 -7.71 1.70
N PRO A 161 -15.51 -6.71 1.04
CA PRO A 161 -16.06 -6.93 -0.30
C PRO A 161 -15.00 -7.43 -1.28
N GLN A 162 -15.37 -8.32 -2.20
CA GLN A 162 -14.45 -8.83 -3.22
C GLN A 162 -13.96 -7.70 -4.13
N GLY A 163 -12.67 -7.73 -4.47
CA GLY A 163 -12.03 -6.74 -5.32
C GLY A 163 -11.80 -5.37 -4.64
N VAL A 164 -11.89 -5.34 -3.30
CA VAL A 164 -11.62 -4.13 -2.51
C VAL A 164 -10.45 -4.38 -1.58
N CYS A 165 -9.53 -3.42 -1.49
CA CYS A 165 -8.51 -3.33 -0.44
C CYS A 165 -8.63 -1.99 0.30
N LEU A 166 -7.95 -1.86 1.44
CA LEU A 166 -7.93 -0.61 2.20
C LEU A 166 -6.60 0.11 2.03
N ASN A 167 -6.67 1.40 1.73
CA ASN A 167 -5.55 2.34 1.84
C ASN A 167 -5.67 3.07 3.18
N VAL A 168 -4.77 2.75 4.11
CA VAL A 168 -4.77 3.31 5.47
C VAL A 168 -3.57 4.23 5.63
N ASN A 169 -3.81 5.50 5.93
CA ASN A 169 -2.76 6.46 6.21
C ASN A 169 -2.87 6.95 7.65
N VAL A 170 -1.76 6.85 8.37
CA VAL A 170 -1.60 7.30 9.77
C VAL A 170 -0.95 8.68 9.73
N PRO A 171 -1.51 9.71 10.39
CA PRO A 171 -0.88 11.03 10.44
C PRO A 171 0.51 10.98 11.10
N GLU A 172 1.33 12.01 10.88
CA GLU A 172 2.61 12.20 11.57
C GLU A 172 2.47 12.05 13.09
N ALA A 173 3.48 11.48 13.74
CA ALA A 173 3.48 11.27 15.19
C ALA A 173 3.27 12.57 15.98
N ALA A 174 3.69 13.70 15.44
CA ALA A 174 3.46 15.04 16.03
C ALA A 174 1.99 15.42 16.17
N LYS A 175 1.08 14.79 15.41
CA LYS A 175 -0.38 14.98 15.51
C LYS A 175 -1.04 14.05 16.55
N ALA A 176 -0.27 13.23 17.26
CA ALA A 176 -0.81 12.38 18.33
C ALA A 176 -1.17 13.20 19.58
N PRO A 177 -2.15 12.77 20.42
CA PRO A 177 -2.98 11.59 20.20
C PRO A 177 -3.96 11.76 19.04
N TYR A 178 -4.09 10.73 18.21
CA TYR A 178 -4.98 10.77 17.05
C TYR A 178 -6.44 10.82 17.48
N ARG A 179 -7.27 11.53 16.71
CA ARG A 179 -8.70 11.72 16.99
C ARG A 179 -9.56 10.49 16.75
N GLY A 180 -9.00 9.46 16.09
CA GLY A 180 -9.67 8.21 15.76
C GLY A 180 -9.47 7.81 14.29
N ILE A 181 -10.32 6.91 13.82
CA ILE A 181 -10.31 6.38 12.44
C ILE A 181 -11.47 6.98 11.67
N ARG A 182 -11.23 7.42 10.43
CA ARG A 182 -12.26 7.95 9.54
C ARG A 182 -12.22 7.22 8.20
N VAL A 183 -13.35 6.62 7.82
CA VAL A 183 -13.57 6.12 6.46
C VAL A 183 -13.90 7.31 5.58
N CYS A 184 -13.17 7.47 4.48
CA CYS A 184 -13.24 8.62 3.60
C CYS A 184 -13.00 8.20 2.15
N ARG A 185 -13.18 9.13 1.24
CA ARG A 185 -12.80 8.97 -0.17
C ARG A 185 -11.43 9.57 -0.44
N MET A 186 -10.83 9.15 -1.53
CA MET A 186 -9.60 9.73 -2.06
C MET A 186 -9.84 11.21 -2.45
N ALA A 187 -8.96 12.12 -2.02
CA ALA A 187 -8.95 13.50 -2.47
C ALA A 187 -8.52 13.60 -3.94
N ILE A 188 -8.97 14.65 -4.64
CA ILE A 188 -8.50 14.99 -5.98
C ILE A 188 -7.32 15.95 -5.84
N GLY A 189 -6.15 15.52 -6.29
CA GLY A 189 -4.94 16.31 -6.28
C GLY A 189 -3.93 15.81 -7.30
N ASN A 190 -2.86 16.55 -7.50
CA ASN A 190 -1.78 16.18 -8.41
C ASN A 190 -0.44 16.75 -7.93
N TRP A 191 0.64 16.22 -8.49
CA TRP A 191 1.98 16.78 -8.34
C TRP A 191 2.21 17.83 -9.41
N VAL A 192 2.83 18.96 -9.06
CA VAL A 192 3.18 20.07 -9.96
C VAL A 192 4.66 20.42 -9.79
N GLU A 193 5.25 21.09 -10.78
CA GLU A 193 6.67 21.44 -10.79
C GLU A 193 7.58 20.21 -10.62
N GLU A 194 7.28 19.15 -11.40
CA GLU A 194 7.79 17.80 -11.15
C GLU A 194 9.29 17.60 -11.45
N PHE A 195 9.96 18.53 -12.17
CA PHE A 195 11.34 18.31 -12.58
C PHE A 195 12.26 19.49 -12.22
N ASP A 196 13.38 19.17 -11.56
CA ASP A 196 14.54 20.04 -11.38
C ASP A 196 15.59 19.69 -12.45
N ALA A 197 15.82 20.63 -13.36
CA ALA A 197 16.74 20.46 -14.48
C ALA A 197 18.16 20.90 -14.06
N ARG A 198 19.15 20.05 -14.28
CA ARG A 198 20.58 20.30 -13.99
C ARG A 198 21.47 19.90 -15.16
N ILE A 199 22.75 20.24 -15.07
CA ILE A 199 23.78 19.90 -16.05
C ILE A 199 24.89 19.14 -15.35
N ASP A 200 25.31 18.01 -15.90
CA ASP A 200 26.43 17.21 -15.39
C ASP A 200 27.79 17.87 -15.70
N PRO A 201 28.90 17.41 -15.12
CA PRO A 201 30.26 17.98 -15.41
C PRO A 201 30.70 17.83 -16.88
N PHE A 202 30.00 17.06 -17.69
CA PHE A 202 30.27 16.88 -19.12
C PHE A 202 29.36 17.73 -20.03
N GLY A 203 28.56 18.63 -19.44
CA GLY A 203 27.66 19.53 -20.16
C GLY A 203 26.35 18.86 -20.62
N ARG A 204 25.97 17.68 -20.11
CA ARG A 204 24.75 16.95 -20.48
C ARG A 204 23.64 17.28 -19.50
N PRO A 205 22.42 17.59 -19.96
CA PRO A 205 21.28 17.83 -19.07
C PRO A 205 20.83 16.54 -18.40
N TYR A 206 20.40 16.64 -17.13
CA TYR A 206 19.70 15.60 -16.40
C TYR A 206 18.63 16.22 -15.51
N TYR A 207 17.68 15.41 -15.08
CA TYR A 207 16.49 15.87 -14.38
C TYR A 207 16.27 15.03 -13.12
N TRP A 208 15.95 15.70 -12.02
CA TRP A 208 15.43 15.05 -10.83
C TRP A 208 13.92 15.16 -10.82
N LEU A 209 13.21 14.04 -10.56
CA LEU A 209 11.80 14.08 -10.25
C LEU A 209 11.63 14.70 -8.85
N THR A 210 10.89 15.78 -8.79
CA THR A 210 10.62 16.59 -7.59
C THR A 210 9.14 16.92 -7.54
N GLY A 211 8.78 18.10 -7.08
CA GLY A 211 7.43 18.64 -7.17
C GLY A 211 6.79 18.88 -5.83
N LYS A 212 5.61 19.49 -5.90
CA LYS A 212 4.74 19.76 -4.76
C LYS A 212 3.39 19.10 -5.02
N PHE A 213 2.84 18.47 -4.00
CA PHE A 213 1.47 17.99 -4.08
C PHE A 213 0.50 19.17 -3.91
N GLU A 214 -0.41 19.32 -4.87
CA GLU A 214 -1.51 20.29 -4.82
C GLU A 214 -2.83 19.55 -4.64
N ASN A 215 -3.53 19.89 -3.55
CA ASN A 215 -4.87 19.39 -3.29
C ASN A 215 -5.91 20.30 -3.94
N TYR A 216 -6.68 19.77 -4.89
CA TYR A 216 -7.77 20.49 -5.56
C TYR A 216 -9.14 20.22 -4.94
N ASP A 217 -9.20 19.36 -3.91
CA ASP A 217 -10.42 18.92 -3.25
C ASP A 217 -10.41 19.30 -1.77
N HIS A 218 -11.13 20.35 -1.45
CA HIS A 218 -11.21 20.88 -0.09
C HIS A 218 -12.42 20.37 0.69
N SER A 219 -13.06 19.28 0.24
CA SER A 219 -14.19 18.67 0.94
C SER A 219 -13.75 17.94 2.20
N ASP A 220 -14.57 17.95 3.23
CA ASP A 220 -14.26 17.38 4.54
C ASP A 220 -14.26 15.84 4.57
N ASP A 221 -14.80 15.19 3.53
CA ASP A 221 -14.94 13.73 3.43
C ASP A 221 -13.74 13.03 2.77
N THR A 222 -12.64 13.76 2.55
CA THR A 222 -11.43 13.25 1.89
C THR A 222 -10.39 12.71 2.87
N ASP A 223 -9.49 11.86 2.37
CA ASP A 223 -8.34 11.34 3.11
C ASP A 223 -7.39 12.46 3.57
N ILE A 224 -7.13 13.45 2.71
CA ILE A 224 -6.29 14.61 3.06
C ILE A 224 -6.94 15.41 4.19
N ALA A 225 -8.23 15.72 4.11
CA ALA A 225 -8.94 16.43 5.17
C ALA A 225 -8.95 15.65 6.50
N ALA A 226 -9.10 14.32 6.43
CA ALA A 226 -9.05 13.47 7.62
C ALA A 226 -7.66 13.52 8.29
N LEU A 227 -6.59 13.40 7.50
CA LEU A 227 -5.20 13.45 7.97
C LEU A 227 -4.85 14.82 8.56
N ASP A 228 -5.27 15.91 7.93
CA ASP A 228 -5.04 17.27 8.42
C ASP A 228 -5.73 17.53 9.76
N GLN A 229 -6.89 16.91 9.97
CA GLN A 229 -7.64 16.97 11.23
C GLN A 229 -7.12 15.98 12.30
N GLY A 230 -6.06 15.22 12.04
CA GLY A 230 -5.48 14.26 12.98
C GLY A 230 -6.23 12.94 13.11
N TYR A 231 -7.04 12.56 12.10
CA TYR A 231 -7.64 11.23 12.00
C TYR A 231 -6.77 10.31 11.13
N ILE A 232 -6.76 9.02 11.46
CA ILE A 232 -6.27 7.98 10.56
C ILE A 232 -7.29 7.83 9.45
N SER A 233 -6.84 8.00 8.19
CA SER A 233 -7.70 7.85 7.03
C SER A 233 -7.79 6.39 6.59
N VAL A 234 -8.98 5.94 6.20
CA VAL A 234 -9.23 4.61 5.61
C VAL A 234 -10.01 4.81 4.33
N VAL A 235 -9.37 4.56 3.21
CA VAL A 235 -9.99 4.68 1.88
C VAL A 235 -10.15 3.30 1.27
N PRO A 236 -11.38 2.84 0.94
CA PRO A 236 -11.58 1.62 0.18
C PRO A 236 -11.18 1.84 -1.28
N ILE A 237 -10.26 1.01 -1.77
CA ILE A 237 -9.77 1.03 -3.15
C ILE A 237 -10.31 -0.20 -3.88
N THR A 238 -10.84 -0.01 -5.09
CA THR A 238 -11.31 -1.09 -5.95
C THR A 238 -10.31 -1.42 -7.05
N VAL A 239 -10.26 -2.69 -7.45
CA VAL A 239 -9.47 -3.16 -8.60
C VAL A 239 -10.15 -2.89 -9.95
N ASP A 240 -11.45 -2.62 -9.94
CA ASP A 240 -12.19 -2.22 -11.15
C ASP A 240 -11.98 -0.73 -11.43
N LEU A 241 -11.14 -0.43 -12.41
CA LEU A 241 -10.82 0.93 -12.86
C LEU A 241 -11.80 1.48 -13.89
N THR A 242 -12.91 0.77 -14.18
CA THR A 242 -13.92 1.21 -15.13
C THR A 242 -14.61 2.49 -14.65
N ALA A 243 -14.61 3.53 -15.46
CA ALA A 243 -15.39 4.73 -15.18
C ALA A 243 -16.89 4.48 -15.47
N HIS A 244 -17.55 3.72 -14.59
CA HIS A 244 -18.94 3.26 -14.80
C HIS A 244 -19.92 4.38 -15.16
N ARG A 245 -19.73 5.59 -14.58
CA ARG A 245 -20.57 6.75 -14.88
C ARG A 245 -20.38 7.28 -16.31
N ALA A 246 -19.24 7.02 -16.94
CA ALA A 246 -18.96 7.46 -18.31
C ALA A 246 -19.52 6.50 -19.37
N LEU A 247 -19.83 5.26 -19.02
CA LEU A 247 -20.32 4.25 -19.97
C LEU A 247 -21.57 4.71 -20.70
N ALA A 248 -22.56 5.27 -20.00
CA ALA A 248 -23.81 5.73 -20.60
C ALA A 248 -23.58 6.86 -21.62
N THR A 249 -22.63 7.75 -21.37
CA THR A 249 -22.27 8.84 -22.29
C THR A 249 -21.52 8.33 -23.50
N LEU A 250 -20.50 7.47 -23.28
CA LEU A 250 -19.68 6.95 -24.36
C LEU A 250 -20.45 6.01 -25.30
N ASN A 251 -21.44 5.28 -24.79
CA ASN A 251 -22.32 4.44 -25.60
C ASN A 251 -23.23 5.24 -26.57
N GLN A 252 -23.31 6.56 -26.41
CA GLN A 252 -24.04 7.43 -27.34
C GLN A 252 -23.14 7.94 -28.47
N TRP A 253 -21.85 7.69 -28.44
CA TRP A 253 -20.93 8.10 -29.49
C TRP A 253 -21.04 7.15 -30.68
N ASP A 254 -20.94 7.70 -31.88
CA ASP A 254 -20.92 6.95 -33.13
C ASP A 254 -19.46 6.50 -33.39
N PHE A 255 -19.15 5.24 -33.04
CA PHE A 255 -17.84 4.62 -33.30
C PHE A 255 -17.79 3.88 -34.66
N GLU A 256 -18.90 3.86 -35.43
CA GLU A 256 -18.91 3.23 -36.73
C GLU A 256 -18.33 4.18 -37.79
N GLU A 257 -17.36 3.71 -38.58
CA GLU A 257 -16.91 4.43 -39.76
C GLU A 257 -18.08 4.52 -40.73
N LYS A 258 -18.53 5.75 -41.04
CA LYS A 258 -19.46 5.98 -42.16
C LYS A 258 -18.77 5.55 -43.44
N LYS A 259 -19.12 4.37 -43.96
CA LYS A 259 -18.68 3.86 -45.26
C LYS A 259 -19.14 4.76 -46.37
#